data_fb224a7ad8fd6ba2abc54ba6c72bda99
#
_entry.id   fb224a7ad8fd6ba2abc54ba6c72bda99
#
_cell.length_a   1.000
_cell.length_b   1.000
_cell.length_c   1.000
_cell.angle_alpha   90.00
_cell.angle_beta   90.00
_cell.angle_gamma   90.00
#
_symmetry.space_group_name_H-M   'P 1'
#
loop_
_entity.id
_entity.type
_entity.pdbx_description
1 polymer ?
#
loop_
_entity_poly.entity_id
_entity_poly.type
_entity_poly.pdbx_seq_one_letter_code
_entity_poly.pdbx_strand_id
1 'polypeptide(L)'
;MSHEVGTELPALSVRLKRDDLVRYAGASLDFNPIHWNEKTAKEVGLPDVIAHGMLTMAVASRIVAEWIGDPGAIVEYGCRFGRPVVVPNDEEGALVEVTAKVTKDFEDGTVKVNINAAFDGKSVLTGAFARVRVS
;
A
#
# COMPACT_ATOMS: atom_id res chain seq x y z
N MET A 1 -13.30 -13.31 15.01
CA MET A 1 -12.10 -12.61 14.53
C MET A 1 -11.27 -12.17 15.74
N SER A 2 -10.00 -12.55 15.79
CA SER A 2 -9.12 -12.16 16.89
C SER A 2 -8.45 -10.81 16.63
N HIS A 3 -8.26 -10.03 17.69
CA HIS A 3 -7.50 -8.78 17.67
C HIS A 3 -6.24 -8.89 18.56
N GLU A 4 -5.92 -10.10 19.02
CA GLU A 4 -4.79 -10.31 19.92
C GLU A 4 -3.44 -10.05 19.24
N VAL A 5 -2.47 -9.61 20.02
CA VAL A 5 -1.08 -9.45 19.56
C VAL A 5 -0.59 -10.80 19.00
N GLY A 6 0.02 -10.75 17.83
CA GLY A 6 0.46 -11.93 17.09
C GLY A 6 -0.53 -12.40 16.02
N THR A 7 -1.75 -11.89 16.01
CA THR A 7 -2.73 -12.24 14.97
C THR A 7 -2.24 -11.76 13.60
N GLU A 8 -2.18 -12.68 12.65
CA GLU A 8 -1.88 -12.36 11.25
C GLU A 8 -3.19 -12.11 10.51
N LEU A 9 -3.24 -11.00 9.77
CA LEU A 9 -4.40 -10.66 8.96
C LEU A 9 -4.38 -11.49 7.66
N PRO A 10 -5.55 -11.78 7.06
CA PRO A 10 -5.57 -12.42 5.75
C PRO A 10 -4.76 -11.62 4.74
N ALA A 11 -3.84 -12.28 4.04
CA ALA A 11 -2.98 -11.65 3.05
C ALA A 11 -3.79 -11.09 1.87
N LEU A 12 -3.28 -10.05 1.25
CA LEU A 12 -3.93 -9.38 0.13
C LEU A 12 -2.93 -9.25 -1.02
N SER A 13 -3.37 -9.55 -2.23
CA SER A 13 -2.59 -9.31 -3.45
C SER A 13 -3.36 -8.36 -4.35
N VAL A 14 -2.70 -7.31 -4.81
CA VAL A 14 -3.30 -6.29 -5.67
C VAL A 14 -2.42 -6.08 -6.89
N ARG A 15 -3.03 -6.12 -8.08
CA ARG A 15 -2.34 -5.76 -9.31
C ARG A 15 -2.56 -4.29 -9.63
N LEU A 16 -1.46 -3.58 -9.88
CA LEU A 16 -1.50 -2.21 -10.36
C LEU A 16 -1.12 -2.21 -11.85
N LYS A 17 -2.01 -1.68 -12.67
CA LYS A 17 -1.78 -1.55 -14.11
C LYS A 17 -1.66 -0.09 -14.51
N ARG A 18 -1.22 0.16 -15.74
CA ARG A 18 -1.03 1.53 -16.24
C ARG A 18 -2.31 2.37 -16.19
N ASP A 19 -3.46 1.78 -16.47
CA ASP A 19 -4.74 2.49 -16.39
C ASP A 19 -5.09 2.88 -14.95
N ASP A 20 -4.69 2.10 -13.95
CA ASP A 20 -4.86 2.47 -12.53
C ASP A 20 -4.08 3.74 -12.20
N LEU A 21 -2.86 3.86 -12.72
CA LEU A 21 -2.03 5.04 -12.49
C LEU A 21 -2.64 6.29 -13.14
N VAL A 22 -3.21 6.14 -14.33
CA VAL A 22 -3.90 7.23 -15.02
C VAL A 22 -5.13 7.68 -14.23
N ARG A 23 -5.93 6.75 -13.75
CA ARG A 23 -7.09 7.05 -12.91
C ARG A 23 -6.69 7.75 -11.62
N TYR A 24 -5.64 7.24 -10.97
CA TYR A 24 -5.17 7.83 -9.72
C TYR A 24 -4.63 9.25 -9.95
N ALA A 25 -3.90 9.50 -11.02
CA ALA A 25 -3.45 10.83 -11.39
C ALA A 25 -4.63 11.80 -11.54
N GLY A 26 -5.70 11.36 -12.19
CA GLY A 26 -6.92 12.16 -12.36
C GLY A 26 -7.66 12.42 -11.05
N ALA A 27 -7.67 11.44 -10.14
CA ALA A 27 -8.35 11.56 -8.86
C ALA A 27 -7.55 12.40 -7.85
N SER A 28 -6.24 12.23 -7.81
CA SER A 28 -5.35 12.89 -6.85
C SER A 28 -4.82 14.23 -7.34
N LEU A 29 -4.90 14.50 -8.65
CA LEU A 29 -4.27 15.64 -9.33
C LEU A 29 -2.73 15.58 -9.27
N ASP A 30 -2.16 14.43 -9.01
CA ASP A 30 -0.72 14.20 -9.10
C ASP A 30 -0.39 13.70 -10.51
N PHE A 31 -0.06 14.64 -11.39
CA PHE A 31 0.28 14.39 -12.79
C PHE A 31 1.77 14.32 -13.04
N ASN A 32 2.58 14.04 -12.02
CA ASN A 32 4.02 13.90 -12.21
C ASN A 32 4.28 12.86 -13.30
N PRO A 33 4.98 13.23 -14.38
CA PRO A 33 5.13 12.36 -15.56
C PRO A 33 5.85 11.05 -15.29
N ILE A 34 6.55 10.87 -14.18
CA ILE A 34 7.15 9.58 -13.83
C ILE A 34 6.11 8.47 -13.64
N HIS A 35 4.84 8.83 -13.46
CA HIS A 35 3.74 7.89 -13.26
C HIS A 35 2.96 7.56 -14.54
N TRP A 36 3.31 8.15 -15.68
CA TRP A 36 2.60 7.89 -16.93
C TRP A 36 3.45 8.02 -18.19
N ASN A 37 4.63 8.63 -18.14
CA ASN A 37 5.49 8.87 -19.29
C ASN A 37 6.78 8.07 -19.17
N GLU A 38 6.93 7.03 -19.99
CA GLU A 38 8.09 6.13 -19.96
C GLU A 38 9.40 6.87 -20.23
N LYS A 39 9.40 7.78 -21.18
CA LYS A 39 10.60 8.55 -21.54
C LYS A 39 11.07 9.36 -20.34
N THR A 40 10.18 10.09 -19.69
CA THR A 40 10.52 10.91 -18.51
C THR A 40 11.00 10.04 -17.35
N ALA A 41 10.33 8.91 -17.09
CA ALA A 41 10.74 7.99 -16.03
C ALA A 41 12.18 7.51 -16.24
N LYS A 42 12.51 7.11 -17.46
CA LYS A 42 13.86 6.63 -17.81
C LYS A 42 14.90 7.75 -17.76
N GLU A 43 14.55 8.96 -18.19
CA GLU A 43 15.43 10.12 -18.14
C GLU A 43 15.87 10.48 -16.72
N VAL A 44 15.00 10.28 -15.73
CA VAL A 44 15.33 10.54 -14.31
C VAL A 44 15.94 9.33 -13.59
N GLY A 45 16.25 8.26 -14.32
CA GLY A 45 16.98 7.11 -13.80
C GLY A 45 16.09 5.95 -13.31
N LEU A 46 14.80 5.97 -13.57
CA LEU A 46 13.91 4.87 -13.23
C LEU A 46 13.90 3.82 -14.36
N PRO A 47 13.69 2.53 -14.04
CA PRO A 47 13.62 1.49 -15.07
C PRO A 47 12.43 1.67 -16.02
N ASP A 48 11.32 2.19 -15.51
CA ASP A 48 10.07 2.43 -16.23
C ASP A 48 9.16 3.30 -15.39
N VAL A 49 7.92 3.49 -15.81
CA VAL A 49 6.88 4.18 -15.05
C VAL A 49 6.68 3.50 -13.69
N ILE A 50 6.51 4.31 -12.65
CA ILE A 50 6.28 3.81 -11.28
C ILE A 50 4.92 4.24 -10.76
N ALA A 51 4.37 3.43 -9.85
CA ALA A 51 3.14 3.78 -9.13
C ALA A 51 3.39 4.99 -8.22
N HIS A 52 2.35 5.81 -8.04
CA HIS A 52 2.37 6.86 -7.02
C HIS A 52 2.57 6.20 -5.64
N GLY A 53 3.47 6.74 -4.84
CA GLY A 53 3.68 6.23 -3.48
C GLY A 53 2.38 6.24 -2.67
N MET A 54 1.61 7.31 -2.78
CA MET A 54 0.31 7.42 -2.11
C MET A 54 -0.70 6.38 -2.58
N LEU A 55 -0.66 5.95 -3.83
CA LEU A 55 -1.49 4.86 -4.33
C LEU A 55 -1.09 3.52 -3.68
N THR A 56 0.20 3.24 -3.61
CA THR A 56 0.72 2.04 -2.94
C THR A 56 0.32 2.03 -1.46
N MET A 57 0.43 3.17 -0.80
CA MET A 57 0.01 3.35 0.59
C MET A 57 -1.49 3.08 0.77
N ALA A 58 -2.32 3.63 -0.12
CA ALA A 58 -3.77 3.42 -0.10
C ALA A 58 -4.14 1.95 -0.32
N VAL A 59 -3.52 1.30 -1.29
CA VAL A 59 -3.74 -0.12 -1.59
C VAL A 59 -3.38 -0.99 -0.39
N ALA A 60 -2.27 -0.72 0.27
CA ALA A 60 -1.84 -1.48 1.44
C ALA A 60 -2.81 -1.34 2.61
N SER A 61 -3.48 -0.20 2.77
CA SER A 61 -4.45 0.00 3.84
C SER A 61 -5.68 -0.93 3.74
N ARG A 62 -5.95 -1.45 2.56
CA ARG A 62 -7.08 -2.36 2.35
C ARG A 62 -7.00 -3.63 3.21
N ILE A 63 -5.79 -4.10 3.51
CA ILE A 63 -5.64 -5.28 4.36
C ILE A 63 -6.27 -5.07 5.75
N VAL A 64 -6.17 -3.86 6.26
CA VAL A 64 -6.76 -3.49 7.56
C VAL A 64 -8.25 -3.22 7.42
N ALA A 65 -8.65 -2.44 6.42
CA ALA A 65 -10.05 -2.09 6.20
C ALA A 65 -10.92 -3.33 5.96
N GLU A 66 -10.43 -4.29 5.18
CA GLU A 66 -11.12 -5.55 4.91
C GLU A 66 -11.18 -6.45 6.15
N TRP A 67 -10.09 -6.49 6.94
CA TRP A 67 -10.04 -7.27 8.15
C TRP A 67 -11.02 -6.78 9.22
N ILE A 68 -11.04 -5.49 9.48
CA ILE A 68 -11.91 -4.92 10.53
C ILE A 68 -13.35 -4.68 10.02
N GLY A 69 -13.55 -4.61 8.72
CA GLY A 69 -14.87 -4.40 8.11
C GLY A 69 -15.38 -2.97 8.17
N ASP A 70 -14.57 -2.03 8.65
CA ASP A 70 -14.94 -0.62 8.80
C ASP A 70 -13.70 0.26 8.59
N PRO A 71 -13.57 0.92 7.43
CA PRO A 71 -12.43 1.84 7.20
C PRO A 71 -12.39 3.00 8.21
N GLY A 72 -13.53 3.37 8.78
CA GLY A 72 -13.61 4.41 9.82
C GLY A 72 -12.99 4.00 11.16
N ALA A 73 -12.66 2.73 11.35
CA ALA A 73 -11.96 2.25 12.54
C ALA A 73 -10.45 2.53 12.51
N ILE A 74 -9.90 2.88 11.35
CA ILE A 74 -8.49 3.26 11.22
C ILE A 74 -8.34 4.69 11.72
N VAL A 75 -7.68 4.87 12.85
CA VAL A 75 -7.53 6.18 13.49
C VAL A 75 -6.17 6.81 13.25
N GLU A 76 -5.20 6.02 12.81
CA GLU A 76 -3.87 6.50 12.42
C GLU A 76 -3.29 5.55 11.39
N TYR A 77 -2.62 6.10 10.40
CA TYR A 77 -1.98 5.31 9.35
C TYR A 77 -0.74 6.05 8.84
N GLY A 78 0.39 5.38 8.78
CA GLY A 78 1.63 6.00 8.34
C GLY A 78 2.59 5.01 7.74
N CYS A 79 3.50 5.53 6.91
CA CYS A 79 4.61 4.76 6.34
C CYS A 79 5.65 5.71 5.77
N ARG A 80 6.77 5.13 5.35
CA ARG A 80 7.75 5.80 4.50
C ARG A 80 7.79 5.07 3.17
N PHE A 81 7.96 5.81 2.09
CA PHE A 81 8.13 5.23 0.76
C PHE A 81 9.58 4.75 0.62
N GLY A 82 9.74 3.45 0.48
CA GLY A 82 11.05 2.82 0.37
C GLY A 82 11.47 2.66 -1.09
N ARG A 83 10.96 1.64 -1.76
CA ARG A 83 11.28 1.32 -3.15
C ARG A 83 10.14 1.62 -4.07
N PRO A 84 10.40 1.99 -5.34
CA PRO A 84 9.33 2.20 -6.31
C PRO A 84 8.67 0.88 -6.70
N VAL A 85 7.39 0.95 -7.00
CA VAL A 85 6.66 -0.14 -7.66
C VAL A 85 6.68 0.17 -9.16
N VAL A 86 7.49 -0.57 -9.90
CA VAL A 86 7.61 -0.41 -11.35
C VAL A 86 6.43 -1.08 -12.03
N VAL A 87 5.67 -0.33 -12.82
CA VAL A 87 4.46 -0.83 -13.46
C VAL A 87 4.67 -0.96 -14.97
N PRO A 88 4.83 -2.18 -15.50
CA PRO A 88 5.02 -2.37 -16.91
C PRO A 88 3.75 -2.06 -17.70
N ASN A 89 3.91 -1.71 -18.97
CA ASN A 89 2.80 -1.44 -19.86
C ASN A 89 2.29 -2.75 -20.51
N ASP A 90 1.63 -3.57 -19.69
CA ASP A 90 1.05 -4.85 -20.11
C ASP A 90 -0.22 -5.16 -19.32
N GLU A 91 -0.85 -6.30 -19.63
CA GLU A 91 -2.08 -6.74 -18.97
C GLU A 91 -1.87 -7.27 -17.55
N GLU A 92 -0.65 -7.64 -17.19
CA GLU A 92 -0.33 -8.16 -15.87
C GLU A 92 -0.04 -7.05 -14.86
N GLY A 93 0.62 -5.99 -15.30
CA GLY A 93 1.01 -4.90 -14.42
C GLY A 93 2.01 -5.33 -13.35
N ALA A 94 1.93 -4.69 -12.19
CA ALA A 94 2.76 -4.98 -11.03
C ALA A 94 1.91 -5.62 -9.94
N LEU A 95 2.39 -6.74 -9.38
CA LEU A 95 1.73 -7.41 -8.27
C LEU A 95 2.29 -6.88 -6.95
N VAL A 96 1.45 -6.25 -6.15
CA VAL A 96 1.78 -5.81 -4.79
C VAL A 96 1.18 -6.81 -3.81
N GLU A 97 2.02 -7.42 -3.00
CA GLU A 97 1.62 -8.39 -2.00
C GLU A 97 1.67 -7.74 -0.62
N VAL A 98 0.56 -7.82 0.11
CA VAL A 98 0.41 -7.15 1.41
C VAL A 98 0.16 -8.19 2.49
N THR A 99 0.95 -8.10 3.56
CA THR A 99 0.77 -8.88 4.78
C THR A 99 0.71 -7.94 5.97
N ALA A 100 0.09 -8.38 7.05
CA ALA A 100 -0.03 -7.55 8.24
C ALA A 100 -0.22 -8.41 9.48
N LYS A 101 0.17 -7.84 10.63
CA LYS A 101 0.14 -8.52 11.92
C LYS A 101 -0.14 -7.53 13.03
N VAL A 102 -0.99 -7.91 13.97
CA VAL A 102 -1.21 -7.14 15.20
C VAL A 102 0.03 -7.25 16.07
N THR A 103 0.63 -6.11 16.41
CA THR A 103 1.90 -6.08 17.15
C THR A 103 1.80 -5.45 18.52
N LYS A 104 0.75 -4.68 18.80
CA LYS A 104 0.59 -4.03 20.11
C LYS A 104 -0.89 -3.81 20.41
N ASP A 105 -1.27 -4.05 21.65
CA ASP A 105 -2.55 -3.62 22.23
C ASP A 105 -2.28 -2.40 23.10
N PHE A 106 -2.95 -1.27 22.78
CA PHE A 106 -2.78 -0.04 23.55
C PHE A 106 -3.65 0.01 24.82
N GLU A 107 -4.48 -1.00 25.03
CA GLU A 107 -5.38 -1.11 26.20
C GLU A 107 -6.39 0.04 26.33
N ASP A 108 -6.67 0.68 25.20
CA ASP A 108 -7.62 1.80 25.09
C ASP A 108 -8.71 1.54 24.02
N GLY A 109 -8.88 0.28 23.64
CA GLY A 109 -9.79 -0.10 22.56
C GLY A 109 -9.16 -0.02 21.18
N THR A 110 -7.85 0.25 21.08
CA THR A 110 -7.12 0.26 19.81
C THR A 110 -5.94 -0.69 19.83
N VAL A 111 -5.59 -1.19 18.65
CA VAL A 111 -4.41 -2.04 18.44
C VAL A 111 -3.54 -1.44 17.33
N LYS A 112 -2.26 -1.80 17.36
CA LYS A 112 -1.33 -1.47 16.27
C LYS A 112 -1.20 -2.67 15.35
N VAL A 113 -1.33 -2.41 14.06
CA VAL A 113 -1.13 -3.39 13.00
C VAL A 113 0.08 -2.96 12.19
N ASN A 114 1.12 -3.79 12.14
CA ASN A 114 2.24 -3.57 11.25
C ASN A 114 1.92 -4.16 9.89
N ILE A 115 2.22 -3.41 8.83
CA ILE A 115 1.88 -3.76 7.46
C ILE A 115 3.16 -3.87 6.65
N ASN A 116 3.25 -4.91 5.82
CA ASN A 116 4.30 -5.03 4.84
C ASN A 116 3.69 -5.08 3.45
N ALA A 117 4.15 -4.21 2.57
CA ALA A 117 3.81 -4.25 1.16
C ALA A 117 5.08 -4.58 0.38
N ALA A 118 5.01 -5.62 -0.46
CA ALA A 118 6.14 -6.10 -1.22
C ALA A 118 5.83 -6.11 -2.72
N PHE A 119 6.82 -5.74 -3.50
CA PHE A 119 6.81 -5.86 -4.96
C PHE A 119 8.11 -6.55 -5.37
N ASP A 120 7.97 -7.59 -6.21
CA ASP A 120 9.12 -8.37 -6.68
C ASP A 120 9.98 -8.90 -5.51
N GLY A 121 9.31 -9.37 -4.47
CA GLY A 121 9.94 -9.95 -3.28
C GLY A 121 10.61 -8.94 -2.34
N LYS A 122 10.47 -7.64 -2.58
CA LYS A 122 11.12 -6.59 -1.78
C LYS A 122 10.10 -5.63 -1.19
N SER A 123 10.28 -5.25 0.07
CA SER A 123 9.43 -4.25 0.72
C SER A 123 9.51 -2.90 0.02
N VAL A 124 8.34 -2.31 -0.26
CA VAL A 124 8.22 -1.01 -0.92
C VAL A 124 7.77 0.10 0.03
N LEU A 125 7.17 -0.27 1.15
CA LEU A 125 6.84 0.65 2.24
C LEU A 125 7.70 0.30 3.46
N THR A 126 8.23 1.32 4.13
CA THR A 126 9.04 1.14 5.34
C THR A 126 8.25 1.62 6.55
N GLY A 127 8.23 0.80 7.61
CA GLY A 127 7.57 1.17 8.86
C GLY A 127 6.07 1.40 8.74
N ALA A 128 5.41 0.74 7.78
CA ALA A 128 3.98 0.90 7.57
C ALA A 128 3.20 0.32 8.75
N PHE A 129 2.29 1.10 9.29
CA PHE A 129 1.45 0.69 10.41
C PHE A 129 0.09 1.38 10.37
N ALA A 130 -0.88 0.75 11.02
CA ALA A 130 -2.17 1.35 11.30
C ALA A 130 -2.48 1.21 12.79
N ARG A 131 -3.14 2.21 13.36
CA ARG A 131 -3.79 2.12 14.66
C ARG A 131 -5.27 1.96 14.40
N VAL A 132 -5.87 0.93 14.96
CA VAL A 132 -7.22 0.48 14.60
C VAL A 132 -8.06 0.34 15.84
N ARG A 133 -9.25 0.91 15.80
CA ARG A 133 -10.23 0.73 16.88
C ARG A 133 -10.88 -0.65 16.74
N VAL A 134 -10.82 -1.44 17.82
CA VAL A 134 -11.36 -2.81 17.85
C VAL A 134 -12.47 -2.98 18.88
N SER A 135 -12.76 -1.94 19.61
CA SER A 135 -13.89 -1.94 20.55
C SER A 135 -14.50 -0.54 20.74
#